data_b54cbaf320ac6e63c3ac768e4c57bf35
#
_entry.id   b54cbaf320ac6e63c3ac768e4c57bf35
#
_cell.length_a   1.000
_cell.length_b   1.000
_cell.length_c   1.000
_cell.angle_alpha   90.00
_cell.angle_beta   90.00
_cell.angle_gamma   90.00
#
_symmetry.space_group_name_H-M   'P 1'
#
loop_
_entity.id
_entity.type
_entity.pdbx_description
1 polymer ?
#
loop_
_entity_poly.entity_id
_entity_poly.type
_entity_poly.pdbx_seq_one_letter_code
_entity_poly.pdbx_strand_id
1 'polypeptide(L)'
;MMASDIEAAAHAYEYTDVNTVLVLSPLAGVFDAVAKRLSATELDGCKPFLERLRPWEIGAYHHLSAAQQDLIGLIKEKEDILSDVFNFVTGAGGYIDSLRYVPSRRGVYRTAIPHIDECDSHMTATLFGRRGTLLYLRDYFGIPEHAFKTGTVQVKPHEVIEANPTHLCFIKGTDHLDVLMNPDMGARWHSSPVIDDPQEARLASFCAMKNGLGYASALYG
;
A
#
# COMPACT_ATOMS: atom_id res chain seq x y z
N MET A 1 -10.80 -2.05 -10.97
CA MET A 1 -12.21 -1.56 -10.93
C MET A 1 -12.29 -0.39 -9.97
N MET A 2 -13.16 0.61 -10.23
CA MET A 2 -13.47 1.70 -9.29
C MET A 2 -14.76 1.35 -8.58
N ALA A 3 -14.78 1.41 -7.25
CA ALA A 3 -15.96 1.20 -6.42
C ALA A 3 -16.45 2.54 -5.82
N SER A 4 -17.76 2.67 -5.64
CA SER A 4 -18.39 3.89 -5.11
C SER A 4 -18.13 4.08 -3.61
N ASP A 5 -18.07 2.99 -2.86
CA ASP A 5 -17.90 2.94 -1.40
C ASP A 5 -17.26 1.61 -1.00
N ILE A 6 -17.06 1.42 0.31
CA ILE A 6 -16.38 0.24 0.86
C ILE A 6 -17.21 -1.05 0.67
N GLU A 7 -18.53 -0.98 0.75
CA GLU A 7 -19.40 -2.15 0.50
C GLU A 7 -19.31 -2.59 -0.95
N ALA A 8 -19.39 -1.64 -1.89
CA ALA A 8 -19.20 -1.90 -3.31
C ALA A 8 -17.78 -2.41 -3.61
N ALA A 9 -16.77 -1.96 -2.87
CA ALA A 9 -15.40 -2.46 -2.99
C ALA A 9 -15.28 -3.92 -2.55
N ALA A 10 -15.88 -4.29 -1.43
CA ALA A 10 -15.90 -5.68 -0.96
C ALA A 10 -16.58 -6.58 -1.99
N HIS A 11 -17.74 -6.17 -2.49
CA HIS A 11 -18.47 -6.92 -3.50
C HIS A 11 -17.68 -7.06 -4.81
N ALA A 12 -17.02 -5.97 -5.27
CA ALA A 12 -16.17 -6.00 -6.46
C ALA A 12 -14.94 -6.89 -6.29
N TYR A 13 -14.40 -6.98 -5.07
CA TYR A 13 -13.23 -7.79 -4.77
C TYR A 13 -13.53 -9.30 -4.81
N GLU A 14 -14.77 -9.71 -4.58
CA GLU A 14 -15.22 -11.11 -4.69
C GLU A 14 -15.24 -11.63 -6.14
N TYR A 15 -15.27 -10.75 -7.17
CA TYR A 15 -15.26 -11.19 -8.55
C TYR A 15 -13.94 -11.81 -8.96
N THR A 16 -13.99 -13.01 -9.54
CA THR A 16 -12.82 -13.81 -9.90
C THR A 16 -12.00 -13.23 -11.05
N ASP A 17 -12.57 -12.32 -11.83
CA ASP A 17 -11.92 -11.62 -12.94
C ASP A 17 -11.39 -10.21 -12.58
N VAL A 18 -11.55 -9.82 -11.31
CA VAL A 18 -11.06 -8.53 -10.78
C VAL A 18 -9.85 -8.75 -9.90
N ASN A 19 -8.70 -8.25 -10.31
CA ASN A 19 -7.45 -8.32 -9.54
C ASN A 19 -7.08 -7.03 -8.78
N THR A 20 -7.83 -5.95 -9.02
CA THR A 20 -7.57 -4.64 -8.39
C THR A 20 -8.87 -3.86 -8.21
N VAL A 21 -9.11 -3.38 -7.00
CA VAL A 21 -10.23 -2.51 -6.67
C VAL A 21 -9.72 -1.21 -6.07
N LEU A 22 -10.25 -0.09 -6.53
CA LEU A 22 -9.97 1.25 -6.04
C LEU A 22 -11.23 1.82 -5.39
N VAL A 23 -11.11 2.38 -4.21
CA VAL A 23 -12.22 3.02 -3.49
C VAL A 23 -11.73 4.24 -2.71
N LEU A 24 -12.57 5.24 -2.51
CA LEU A 24 -12.23 6.42 -1.71
C LEU A 24 -11.83 6.01 -0.28
N SER A 25 -10.70 6.49 0.18
CA SER A 25 -10.21 6.23 1.53
C SER A 25 -11.06 6.94 2.59
N PRO A 26 -11.50 6.27 3.65
CA PRO A 26 -12.12 6.95 4.79
C PRO A 26 -11.17 7.88 5.53
N LEU A 27 -9.86 7.75 5.27
CA LEU A 27 -8.81 8.61 5.83
C LEU A 27 -8.34 9.70 4.87
N ALA A 28 -9.03 9.91 3.73
CA ALA A 28 -8.67 10.96 2.77
C ALA A 28 -8.67 12.34 3.45
N GLY A 29 -7.53 13.05 3.39
CA GLY A 29 -7.34 14.37 3.99
C GLY A 29 -7.12 14.40 5.51
N VAL A 30 -7.29 13.28 6.21
CA VAL A 30 -7.13 13.23 7.69
C VAL A 30 -5.73 13.65 8.14
N PHE A 31 -4.70 13.31 7.35
CA PHE A 31 -3.31 13.59 7.66
C PHE A 31 -2.79 14.94 7.13
N ASP A 32 -3.58 15.67 6.35
CA ASP A 32 -3.13 16.88 5.65
C ASP A 32 -2.61 17.98 6.59
N ALA A 33 -3.26 18.16 7.73
CA ALA A 33 -2.89 19.20 8.68
C ALA A 33 -1.53 18.91 9.34
N VAL A 34 -1.24 17.66 9.67
CA VAL A 34 0.05 17.27 10.26
C VAL A 34 1.12 17.22 9.19
N ALA A 35 0.80 16.75 7.99
CA ALA A 35 1.74 16.67 6.87
C ALA A 35 2.30 18.05 6.48
N LYS A 36 1.48 19.10 6.52
CA LYS A 36 1.91 20.49 6.22
C LYS A 36 2.95 21.05 7.20
N ARG A 37 3.07 20.46 8.39
CA ARG A 37 4.04 20.87 9.42
C ARG A 37 5.32 20.04 9.40
N LEU A 38 5.39 19.00 8.56
CA LEU A 38 6.53 18.09 8.45
C LEU A 38 7.37 18.42 7.24
N SER A 39 8.66 18.59 7.44
CA SER A 39 9.64 18.54 6.35
C SER A 39 9.91 17.09 5.93
N ALA A 40 10.43 16.89 4.72
CA ALA A 40 10.84 15.57 4.24
C ALA A 40 11.90 14.92 5.16
N THR A 41 12.78 15.72 5.77
CA THR A 41 13.79 15.25 6.72
C THR A 41 13.16 14.77 8.04
N GLU A 42 12.15 15.49 8.55
CA GLU A 42 11.43 15.07 9.76
C GLU A 42 10.63 13.80 9.51
N LEU A 43 10.03 13.65 8.33
CA LEU A 43 9.36 12.40 7.96
C LEU A 43 10.33 11.20 7.94
N ASP A 44 11.55 11.39 7.41
CA ASP A 44 12.60 10.36 7.48
C ASP A 44 12.97 10.00 8.93
N GLY A 45 13.02 11.00 9.81
CA GLY A 45 13.25 10.78 11.23
C GLY A 45 12.17 9.93 11.92
N CYS A 46 10.96 9.91 11.37
CA CYS A 46 9.89 9.02 11.84
C CYS A 46 10.08 7.56 11.42
N LYS A 47 10.91 7.27 10.41
CA LYS A 47 11.04 5.95 9.81
C LYS A 47 11.26 4.80 10.81
N PRO A 48 12.12 4.87 11.84
CA PRO A 48 12.27 3.80 12.82
C PRO A 48 10.99 3.45 13.56
N PHE A 49 10.07 4.42 13.69
CA PHE A 49 8.79 4.27 14.37
C PHE A 49 7.70 3.77 13.41
N LEU A 50 7.85 4.04 12.12
CA LEU A 50 6.89 3.70 11.08
C LEU A 50 7.13 2.31 10.46
N GLU A 51 8.35 1.83 10.46
CA GLU A 51 8.72 0.50 9.91
C GLU A 51 8.50 -0.65 10.91
N ARG A 52 8.17 -0.37 12.17
CA ARG A 52 7.92 -1.39 13.20
C ARG A 52 6.43 -1.52 13.47
N LEU A 53 5.98 -2.75 13.72
CA LEU A 53 4.58 -3.06 14.06
C LEU A 53 4.09 -2.32 15.32
N ARG A 54 5.02 -1.88 16.19
CA ARG A 54 4.73 -1.14 17.42
C ARG A 54 5.69 0.03 17.59
N PRO A 55 5.61 1.04 16.70
CA PRO A 55 6.55 2.17 16.69
C PRO A 55 6.56 2.96 18.01
N TRP A 56 5.48 2.98 18.78
CA TRP A 56 5.29 3.70 20.02
C TRP A 56 5.94 3.03 21.25
N GLU A 57 6.35 1.77 21.17
CA GLU A 57 7.06 1.06 22.24
C GLU A 57 8.54 1.41 22.32
N ILE A 58 9.04 2.22 21.40
CA ILE A 58 10.45 2.56 21.31
C ILE A 58 10.73 3.78 22.18
N GLY A 59 11.61 3.62 23.17
CA GLY A 59 11.96 4.64 24.17
C GLY A 59 12.64 5.93 23.68
N ALA A 60 12.73 6.15 22.36
CA ALA A 60 13.31 7.35 21.75
C ALA A 60 12.29 8.42 21.32
N TYR A 61 11.02 8.25 21.70
CA TYR A 61 9.92 9.14 21.31
C TYR A 61 10.13 10.61 21.71
N HIS A 62 10.84 10.83 22.83
CA HIS A 62 11.08 12.19 23.38
C HIS A 62 12.02 13.05 22.53
N HIS A 63 12.74 12.49 21.57
CA HIS A 63 13.64 13.24 20.68
C HIS A 63 12.96 13.72 19.40
N LEU A 64 11.72 13.33 19.19
CA LEU A 64 10.96 13.74 18.01
C LEU A 64 10.39 15.15 18.17
N SER A 65 10.29 15.89 17.08
CA SER A 65 9.58 17.17 17.07
C SER A 65 8.09 16.97 17.38
N ALA A 66 7.40 18.02 17.82
CA ALA A 66 5.97 17.96 18.08
C ALA A 66 5.18 17.49 16.86
N ALA A 67 5.55 17.91 15.64
CA ALA A 67 4.90 17.49 14.41
C ALA A 67 5.09 15.98 14.13
N GLN A 68 6.27 15.44 14.44
CA GLN A 68 6.56 14.01 14.33
C GLN A 68 5.76 13.19 15.34
N GLN A 69 5.67 13.66 16.59
CA GLN A 69 4.88 13.01 17.64
C GLN A 69 3.39 13.01 17.28
N ASP A 70 2.88 14.13 16.78
CA ASP A 70 1.49 14.25 16.32
C ASP A 70 1.18 13.30 15.16
N LEU A 71 2.12 13.14 14.19
CA LEU A 71 1.96 12.16 13.10
C LEU A 71 1.83 10.74 13.65
N ILE A 72 2.76 10.33 14.51
CA ILE A 72 2.76 8.97 15.07
C ILE A 72 1.52 8.72 15.92
N GLY A 73 1.10 9.72 16.71
CA GLY A 73 -0.12 9.64 17.51
C GLY A 73 -1.36 9.48 16.63
N LEU A 74 -1.46 10.25 15.54
CA LEU A 74 -2.58 10.18 14.59
C LEU A 74 -2.60 8.84 13.84
N ILE A 75 -1.45 8.31 13.45
CA ILE A 75 -1.36 6.98 12.85
C ILE A 75 -1.89 5.93 13.81
N LYS A 76 -1.43 5.95 15.07
CA LYS A 76 -1.90 5.02 16.10
C LYS A 76 -3.41 5.10 16.33
N GLU A 77 -3.96 6.31 16.32
CA GLU A 77 -5.41 6.52 16.49
C GLU A 77 -6.24 5.95 15.33
N LYS A 78 -5.67 5.94 14.11
CA LYS A 78 -6.40 5.60 12.88
C LYS A 78 -6.03 4.25 12.27
N GLU A 79 -5.06 3.51 12.83
CA GLU A 79 -4.61 2.24 12.24
C GLU A 79 -5.70 1.17 12.22
N ASP A 80 -6.59 1.15 13.22
CA ASP A 80 -7.70 0.21 13.28
C ASP A 80 -8.65 0.39 12.09
N ILE A 81 -8.88 1.64 11.63
CA ILE A 81 -9.72 1.92 10.47
C ILE A 81 -9.16 1.24 9.20
N LEU A 82 -7.84 1.30 8.98
CA LEU A 82 -7.22 0.65 7.82
C LEU A 82 -7.32 -0.86 7.93
N SER A 83 -7.11 -1.40 9.12
CA SER A 83 -7.21 -2.84 9.39
C SER A 83 -8.64 -3.35 9.19
N ASP A 84 -9.63 -2.64 9.72
CA ASP A 84 -11.04 -2.99 9.60
C ASP A 84 -11.50 -2.95 8.14
N VAL A 85 -11.14 -1.90 7.41
CA VAL A 85 -11.46 -1.78 5.98
C VAL A 85 -10.78 -2.88 5.15
N PHE A 86 -9.53 -3.18 5.44
CA PHE A 86 -8.83 -4.28 4.77
C PHE A 86 -9.54 -5.61 5.02
N ASN A 87 -9.83 -5.93 6.28
CA ASN A 87 -10.52 -7.16 6.66
C ASN A 87 -11.90 -7.28 6.03
N PHE A 88 -12.66 -6.18 6.02
CA PHE A 88 -14.00 -6.15 5.45
C PHE A 88 -13.97 -6.40 3.93
N VAL A 89 -13.07 -5.74 3.20
CA VAL A 89 -13.00 -5.85 1.73
C VAL A 89 -12.44 -7.20 1.29
N THR A 90 -11.40 -7.71 1.98
CA THR A 90 -10.70 -8.92 1.55
C THR A 90 -11.24 -10.20 2.19
N GLY A 91 -12.12 -10.09 3.18
CA GLY A 91 -12.58 -11.25 3.94
C GLY A 91 -11.50 -11.87 4.85
N ALA A 92 -10.44 -11.13 5.17
CA ALA A 92 -9.28 -11.63 5.91
C ALA A 92 -9.57 -12.08 7.36
N GLY A 93 -10.79 -11.79 7.87
CA GLY A 93 -11.25 -12.29 9.17
C GLY A 93 -10.44 -11.81 10.39
N GLY A 94 -9.76 -10.68 10.26
CA GLY A 94 -8.90 -10.12 11.31
C GLY A 94 -7.43 -10.56 11.22
N TYR A 95 -7.08 -11.39 10.25
CA TYR A 95 -5.71 -11.85 10.08
C TYR A 95 -4.93 -10.94 9.12
N ILE A 96 -4.02 -10.15 9.66
CA ILE A 96 -3.12 -9.30 8.92
C ILE A 96 -1.68 -9.68 9.27
N ASP A 97 -0.93 -10.13 8.27
CA ASP A 97 0.49 -10.50 8.46
C ASP A 97 1.38 -9.28 8.61
N SER A 98 1.05 -8.22 7.91
CA SER A 98 1.84 -7.00 7.96
C SER A 98 1.00 -5.75 7.77
N LEU A 99 1.16 -4.81 8.69
CA LEU A 99 0.74 -3.43 8.56
C LEU A 99 1.99 -2.57 8.74
N ARG A 100 2.34 -1.80 7.73
CA ARG A 100 3.53 -0.95 7.77
C ARG A 100 3.28 0.39 7.10
N TYR A 101 4.07 1.37 7.48
CA TYR A 101 4.02 2.72 6.93
C TYR A 101 5.33 3.02 6.21
N VAL A 102 5.23 3.48 4.98
CA VAL A 102 6.38 3.66 4.08
C VAL A 102 6.53 5.13 3.73
N PRO A 103 7.46 5.85 4.38
CA PRO A 103 7.78 7.20 3.97
C PRO A 103 8.59 7.17 2.67
N SER A 104 8.23 8.05 1.75
CA SER A 104 8.92 8.23 0.48
C SER A 104 9.21 9.70 0.25
N ARG A 105 10.40 9.99 -0.27
CA ARG A 105 10.85 11.33 -0.69
C ARG A 105 11.79 11.20 -1.89
N ARG A 106 12.17 12.30 -2.47
CA ARG A 106 13.16 12.33 -3.56
C ARG A 106 14.42 11.51 -3.19
N GLY A 107 14.84 10.64 -4.09
CA GLY A 107 16.02 9.78 -3.91
C GLY A 107 15.81 8.53 -3.03
N VAL A 108 14.60 8.31 -2.51
CA VAL A 108 14.22 7.08 -1.78
C VAL A 108 13.32 6.23 -2.66
N TYR A 109 13.89 5.27 -3.36
CA TYR A 109 13.21 4.49 -4.42
C TYR A 109 12.91 3.04 -4.04
N ARG A 110 12.68 2.72 -2.78
CA ARG A 110 12.58 1.32 -2.32
C ARG A 110 11.55 0.47 -3.07
N THR A 111 10.48 1.09 -3.58
CA THR A 111 9.38 0.39 -4.25
C THR A 111 8.96 1.08 -5.55
N ALA A 112 9.84 1.90 -6.14
CA ALA A 112 9.56 2.61 -7.38
C ALA A 112 9.69 1.74 -8.64
N ILE A 113 10.13 0.48 -8.49
CA ILE A 113 10.29 -0.47 -9.57
C ILE A 113 9.03 -1.33 -9.65
N PRO A 114 8.51 -1.61 -10.85
CA PRO A 114 7.40 -2.54 -11.02
C PRO A 114 7.68 -3.89 -10.36
N HIS A 115 6.77 -4.32 -9.52
CA HIS A 115 6.83 -5.61 -8.82
C HIS A 115 5.43 -6.16 -8.59
N ILE A 116 5.36 -7.41 -8.21
CA ILE A 116 4.17 -8.08 -7.67
C ILE A 116 4.52 -8.60 -6.29
N ASP A 117 3.55 -8.58 -5.39
CA ASP A 117 3.74 -9.08 -4.03
C ASP A 117 3.38 -10.57 -3.95
N GLU A 118 4.25 -11.32 -3.28
CA GLU A 118 4.02 -12.71 -2.90
C GLU A 118 3.17 -12.74 -1.63
N CYS A 119 1.86 -12.51 -1.79
CA CYS A 119 0.86 -12.52 -0.74
C CYS A 119 -0.49 -12.91 -1.33
N ASP A 120 -1.46 -13.22 -0.47
CA ASP A 120 -2.85 -13.43 -0.89
C ASP A 120 -3.46 -12.11 -1.36
N SER A 121 -3.52 -11.16 -0.46
CA SER A 121 -4.15 -9.86 -0.67
C SER A 121 -3.31 -8.78 -0.03
N HIS A 122 -3.28 -7.61 -0.67
CA HIS A 122 -2.74 -6.42 -0.03
C HIS A 122 -3.53 -5.16 -0.35
N MET A 123 -3.40 -4.17 0.51
CA MET A 123 -3.97 -2.85 0.34
C MET A 123 -2.87 -1.80 0.47
N THR A 124 -2.85 -0.84 -0.43
CA THR A 124 -2.05 0.37 -0.29
C THR A 124 -2.95 1.59 -0.11
N ALA A 125 -2.57 2.47 0.80
CA ALA A 125 -3.21 3.77 1.00
C ALA A 125 -2.16 4.87 1.04
N THR A 126 -2.37 5.97 0.33
CA THR A 126 -1.58 7.18 0.55
C THR A 126 -2.21 7.98 1.67
N LEU A 127 -1.52 8.12 2.78
CA LEU A 127 -2.01 8.89 3.93
C LEU A 127 -1.85 10.39 3.70
N PHE A 128 -0.73 10.79 3.08
CA PHE A 128 -0.55 12.12 2.51
C PHE A 128 0.49 12.10 1.39
N GLY A 129 0.50 13.14 0.57
CA GLY A 129 1.30 13.28 -0.65
C GLY A 129 0.41 13.43 -1.87
N ARG A 130 1.00 13.90 -2.97
CA ARG A 130 0.27 14.20 -4.21
C ARG A 130 0.18 13.01 -5.17
N ARG A 131 0.97 11.96 -4.92
CA ARG A 131 1.13 10.83 -5.82
C ARG A 131 0.59 9.55 -5.20
N GLY A 132 -0.13 8.78 -5.99
CA GLY A 132 -0.72 7.50 -5.60
C GLY A 132 0.14 6.29 -6.01
N THR A 133 -0.37 5.10 -5.78
CA THR A 133 0.24 3.85 -6.25
C THR A 133 0.14 3.76 -7.78
N LEU A 134 1.22 3.35 -8.43
CA LEU A 134 1.26 3.10 -9.87
C LEU A 134 0.82 1.66 -10.13
N LEU A 135 -0.13 1.49 -11.03
CA LEU A 135 -0.67 0.20 -11.49
C LEU A 135 -0.28 0.00 -12.94
N TYR A 136 0.28 -1.15 -13.28
CA TYR A 136 0.77 -1.44 -14.61
C TYR A 136 -0.26 -2.29 -15.37
N LEU A 137 -0.60 -1.88 -16.59
CA LEU A 137 -1.55 -2.59 -17.45
C LEU A 137 -0.91 -3.77 -18.17
N ARG A 138 0.42 -3.74 -18.29
CA ARG A 138 1.20 -4.80 -18.93
C ARG A 138 1.70 -5.78 -17.90
N ASP A 139 1.72 -7.06 -18.27
CA ASP A 139 2.47 -8.09 -17.54
C ASP A 139 3.97 -7.98 -17.85
N TYR A 140 4.76 -8.07 -16.80
CA TYR A 140 6.22 -8.04 -16.84
C TYR A 140 6.82 -9.38 -16.36
N PHE A 141 6.04 -10.46 -16.39
CA PHE A 141 6.49 -11.78 -15.96
C PHE A 141 7.79 -12.20 -16.66
N GLY A 142 8.73 -12.74 -15.89
CA GLY A 142 10.05 -13.15 -16.39
C GLY A 142 11.03 -12.00 -16.64
N ILE A 143 10.64 -10.74 -16.43
CA ILE A 143 11.54 -9.60 -16.54
C ILE A 143 12.21 -9.37 -15.17
N PRO A 144 13.54 -9.52 -15.07
CA PRO A 144 14.20 -9.35 -13.79
C PRO A 144 14.23 -7.87 -13.38
N GLU A 145 14.18 -7.60 -12.08
CA GLU A 145 14.16 -6.27 -11.50
C GLU A 145 15.29 -5.36 -12.01
N HIS A 146 16.48 -5.92 -12.21
CA HIS A 146 17.62 -5.13 -12.72
C HIS A 146 17.38 -4.53 -14.10
N ALA A 147 16.53 -5.14 -14.95
CA ALA A 147 16.23 -4.63 -16.28
C ALA A 147 15.47 -3.28 -16.22
N PHE A 148 14.67 -3.06 -15.19
CA PHE A 148 14.04 -1.77 -14.93
C PHE A 148 15.06 -0.76 -14.39
N LYS A 149 15.92 -1.19 -13.47
CA LYS A 149 16.98 -0.34 -12.88
C LYS A 149 17.98 0.18 -13.90
N THR A 150 18.32 -0.64 -14.89
CA THR A 150 19.27 -0.28 -15.95
C THR A 150 18.61 0.43 -17.13
N GLY A 151 17.28 0.57 -17.12
CA GLY A 151 16.54 1.16 -18.25
C GLY A 151 16.47 0.25 -19.50
N THR A 152 16.90 -1.02 -19.39
CA THR A 152 16.79 -2.01 -20.48
C THR A 152 15.32 -2.28 -20.81
N VAL A 153 14.45 -2.25 -19.82
CA VAL A 153 12.99 -2.26 -19.98
C VAL A 153 12.45 -0.90 -19.60
N GLN A 154 11.78 -0.26 -20.54
CA GLN A 154 11.12 1.01 -20.33
C GLN A 154 9.61 0.79 -20.23
N VAL A 155 9.02 1.31 -19.17
CA VAL A 155 7.56 1.36 -19.01
C VAL A 155 7.04 2.57 -19.79
N LYS A 156 6.05 2.34 -20.66
CA LYS A 156 5.47 3.42 -21.45
C LYS A 156 4.38 4.12 -20.62
N PRO A 157 4.23 5.45 -20.73
CA PRO A 157 3.25 6.20 -19.94
C PRO A 157 1.81 5.67 -20.06
N HIS A 158 1.39 5.19 -21.24
CA HIS A 158 0.06 4.64 -21.46
C HIS A 158 -0.14 3.23 -20.88
N GLU A 159 0.92 2.59 -20.41
CA GLU A 159 0.87 1.28 -19.74
C GLU A 159 0.70 1.43 -18.22
N VAL A 160 0.62 2.66 -17.71
CA VAL A 160 0.56 2.95 -16.26
C VAL A 160 -0.68 3.74 -15.94
N ILE A 161 -1.39 3.32 -14.90
CA ILE A 161 -2.45 4.08 -14.26
C ILE A 161 -1.96 4.47 -12.87
N GLU A 162 -1.96 5.77 -12.57
CA GLU A 162 -1.72 6.22 -11.20
C GLU A 162 -3.05 6.27 -10.46
N ALA A 163 -3.16 5.51 -9.36
CA ALA A 163 -4.30 5.59 -8.47
C ALA A 163 -4.37 6.99 -7.85
N ASN A 164 -5.56 7.55 -7.72
CA ASN A 164 -5.72 8.82 -7.01
C ASN A 164 -5.20 8.66 -5.56
N PRO A 165 -4.37 9.56 -5.03
CA PRO A 165 -3.82 9.44 -3.68
C PRO A 165 -4.88 9.41 -2.57
N THR A 166 -6.10 9.85 -2.85
CA THR A 166 -7.23 9.75 -1.90
C THR A 166 -7.90 8.37 -1.89
N HIS A 167 -7.46 7.43 -2.72
CA HIS A 167 -8.06 6.11 -2.82
C HIS A 167 -7.21 5.03 -2.15
N LEU A 168 -7.90 4.06 -1.55
CA LEU A 168 -7.35 2.76 -1.21
C LEU A 168 -7.24 1.92 -2.48
N CYS A 169 -6.16 1.18 -2.58
CA CYS A 169 -5.92 0.25 -3.68
C CYS A 169 -5.79 -1.16 -3.11
N PHE A 170 -6.79 -2.01 -3.35
CA PHE A 170 -6.78 -3.42 -3.00
C PHE A 170 -6.30 -4.23 -4.20
N ILE A 171 -5.35 -5.12 -3.97
CA ILE A 171 -4.72 -5.91 -5.03
C ILE A 171 -4.65 -7.38 -4.58
N LYS A 172 -5.06 -8.28 -5.48
CA LYS A 172 -4.84 -9.73 -5.34
C LYS A 172 -3.39 -10.05 -5.73
N GLY A 173 -2.67 -10.65 -4.78
CA GLY A 173 -1.28 -11.06 -4.99
C GLY A 173 -1.14 -12.42 -5.66
N THR A 174 0.09 -12.93 -5.76
CA THR A 174 0.36 -14.22 -6.43
C THR A 174 -0.24 -15.43 -5.73
N ASP A 175 -0.45 -15.34 -4.41
CA ASP A 175 -0.97 -16.43 -3.59
C ASP A 175 -2.51 -16.43 -3.48
N HIS A 176 -3.18 -15.41 -4.07
CA HIS A 176 -4.63 -15.33 -4.07
C HIS A 176 -5.25 -16.45 -4.92
N LEU A 177 -6.27 -17.09 -4.40
CA LEU A 177 -6.90 -18.25 -5.06
C LEU A 177 -7.36 -17.94 -6.50
N ASP A 178 -8.00 -16.79 -6.72
CA ASP A 178 -8.45 -16.39 -8.05
C ASP A 178 -7.29 -16.23 -9.05
N VAL A 179 -6.14 -15.73 -8.60
CA VAL A 179 -4.93 -15.59 -9.42
C VAL A 179 -4.34 -16.96 -9.72
N LEU A 180 -4.31 -17.87 -8.73
CA LEU A 180 -3.82 -19.23 -8.90
C LEU A 180 -4.70 -20.06 -9.84
N MET A 181 -6.03 -19.88 -9.77
CA MET A 181 -7.01 -20.62 -10.59
C MET A 181 -7.21 -20.01 -11.98
N ASN A 182 -6.84 -18.74 -12.17
CA ASN A 182 -6.94 -18.03 -13.44
C ASN A 182 -5.61 -17.38 -13.81
N PRO A 183 -4.63 -18.15 -14.32
CA PRO A 183 -3.31 -17.64 -14.67
C PRO A 183 -3.32 -16.48 -15.67
N ASP A 184 -4.34 -16.42 -16.54
CA ASP A 184 -4.49 -15.34 -17.54
C ASP A 184 -4.83 -13.99 -16.91
N MET A 185 -5.44 -13.99 -15.71
CA MET A 185 -5.69 -12.77 -14.96
C MET A 185 -4.40 -12.16 -14.44
N GLY A 186 -3.49 -13.01 -13.94
CA GLY A 186 -2.23 -12.61 -13.30
C GLY A 186 -2.39 -11.74 -12.06
N ALA A 187 -1.36 -11.65 -11.25
CA ALA A 187 -1.28 -10.65 -10.18
C ALA A 187 -0.97 -9.27 -10.78
N ARG A 188 -1.49 -8.20 -10.16
CA ARG A 188 -1.29 -6.85 -10.68
C ARG A 188 0.10 -6.32 -10.34
N TRP A 189 0.86 -6.01 -11.38
CA TRP A 189 2.10 -5.26 -11.26
C TRP A 189 1.83 -3.84 -10.75
N HIS A 190 2.60 -3.41 -9.76
CA HIS A 190 2.46 -2.09 -9.17
C HIS A 190 3.80 -1.56 -8.66
N SER A 191 3.83 -0.29 -8.31
CA SER A 191 4.97 0.33 -7.61
C SER A 191 4.56 1.60 -6.86
N SER A 192 5.44 2.09 -5.99
CA SER A 192 5.35 3.44 -5.49
C SER A 192 5.72 4.45 -6.59
N PRO A 193 5.13 5.65 -6.60
CA PRO A 193 5.52 6.69 -7.54
C PRO A 193 6.93 7.20 -7.23
N VAL A 194 7.62 7.66 -8.26
CA VAL A 194 8.86 8.42 -8.10
C VAL A 194 8.50 9.84 -7.63
N ILE A 195 9.18 10.32 -6.60
CA ILE A 195 9.04 11.68 -6.08
C ILE A 195 10.21 12.52 -6.62
N ASP A 196 9.92 13.44 -7.53
CA ASP A 196 10.90 14.29 -8.20
C ASP A 196 11.08 15.65 -7.49
N ASP A 197 10.01 16.16 -6.88
CA ASP A 197 10.05 17.41 -6.12
C ASP A 197 10.79 17.20 -4.78
N PRO A 198 11.87 17.95 -4.52
CA PRO A 198 12.64 17.82 -3.27
C PRO A 198 11.87 18.26 -2.03
N GLN A 199 10.78 19.03 -2.18
CA GLN A 199 9.92 19.47 -1.08
C GLN A 199 8.75 18.53 -0.84
N GLU A 200 8.50 17.61 -1.78
CA GLU A 200 7.41 16.65 -1.64
C GLU A 200 7.83 15.45 -0.79
N ALA A 201 6.99 15.13 0.17
CA ALA A 201 7.05 13.89 0.92
C ALA A 201 5.74 13.14 0.77
N ARG A 202 5.81 11.82 0.78
CA ARG A 202 4.66 10.92 0.74
C ARG A 202 4.76 9.92 1.89
N LEU A 203 3.65 9.68 2.56
CA LEU A 203 3.50 8.56 3.48
C LEU A 203 2.41 7.64 2.94
N ALA A 204 2.77 6.38 2.74
CA ALA A 204 1.82 5.33 2.40
C ALA A 204 1.73 4.32 3.55
N SER A 205 0.56 3.74 3.74
CA SER A 205 0.40 2.50 4.49
C SER A 205 0.35 1.33 3.51
N PHE A 206 0.79 0.19 4.00
CA PHE A 206 0.72 -1.09 3.32
C PHE A 206 0.20 -2.12 4.30
N CYS A 207 -0.89 -2.78 3.94
CA CYS A 207 -1.51 -3.85 4.72
C CYS A 207 -1.55 -5.11 3.84
N ALA A 208 -1.11 -6.25 4.35
CA ALA A 208 -1.07 -7.49 3.59
C ALA A 208 -1.44 -8.71 4.42
N MET A 209 -2.05 -9.67 3.75
CA MET A 209 -2.29 -11.02 4.22
C MET A 209 -1.45 -11.98 3.36
N LYS A 210 -0.63 -12.82 4.01
CA LYS A 210 0.09 -13.92 3.38
C LYS A 210 -0.72 -15.19 3.56
N ASN A 211 -0.80 -16.01 2.51
CA ASN A 211 -1.38 -17.35 2.55
C ASN A 211 -2.84 -17.42 3.03
N GLY A 212 -3.78 -16.96 2.20
CA GLY A 212 -5.21 -17.25 2.41
C GLY A 212 -5.54 -18.74 2.54
N LEU A 213 -4.65 -19.62 2.06
CA LEU A 213 -4.73 -21.08 2.27
C LEU A 213 -4.49 -21.50 3.74
N GLY A 214 -3.87 -20.65 4.57
CA GLY A 214 -3.73 -20.90 6.01
C GLY A 214 -5.07 -20.92 6.76
N TYR A 215 -6.09 -20.25 6.24
CA TYR A 215 -7.43 -20.24 6.80
C TYR A 215 -8.16 -21.57 6.59
N ALA A 216 -8.00 -22.22 5.43
CA ALA A 216 -8.61 -23.50 5.16
C ALA A 216 -8.04 -24.61 6.07
N SER A 217 -6.76 -24.57 6.41
CA SER A 217 -6.15 -25.55 7.32
C SER A 217 -6.54 -25.34 8.79
N ALA A 218 -6.86 -24.11 9.20
CA ALA A 218 -7.31 -23.82 10.58
C ALA A 218 -8.80 -24.16 10.81
N LEU A 219 -9.60 -24.27 9.75
CA LEU A 219 -11.02 -24.63 9.84
C LEU A 219 -11.26 -26.14 9.68
N TYR A 220 -10.27 -26.92 9.22
CA TYR A 220 -10.37 -28.35 8.96
C TYR A 220 -9.32 -29.20 9.72
N GLY A 221 -8.58 -28.59 10.67
CA GLY A 221 -7.61 -29.25 11.54
C GLY A 221 -8.16 -29.68 12.90
#